data_212dff638beb9327e5a411ef045dd6f7
#
_entry.id   212dff638beb9327e5a411ef045dd6f7
#
_cell.length_a   1.000
_cell.length_b   1.000
_cell.length_c   1.000
_cell.angle_alpha   90.00
_cell.angle_beta   90.00
_cell.angle_gamma   90.00
#
_symmetry.space_group_name_H-M   'P 1'
#
loop_
_entity.id
_entity.type
_entity.pdbx_description
1 polymer ?
#
loop_
_entity_poly.entity_id
_entity_poly.type
_entity_poly.pdbx_seq_one_letter_code
_entity_poly.pdbx_strand_id
1 'polypeptide(L)'
;EDNYTDFNRQKLIPYQTSDRGPAIAVGDLNNDGKEDIYFGGSKFNPSKVFLQTDSIYREKNIQTIANDSITEDVVALIADLNNDQKNDVIVGTGGADFYNKMTPLLDTYYTQSSVGFEKQELPAYFENAAVIKAADYDNDGDLDVFVGNNTVSNNFGAMPNSYILKNENGKFSILENQSFQNTGMITDAIWEDYNTDGFVDLILVGEWMTPKFFKNTRGNFTEEKLIDATLTGLWQQIAAFD
;
A
#
# COMPACT_ATOMS: atom_id res chain seq x y z
N GLU A 1 20.63 12.23 2.11
CA GLU A 1 20.30 11.54 3.39
C GLU A 1 20.25 12.59 4.47
N ASP A 2 19.17 12.69 5.21
CA ASP A 2 19.14 13.51 6.40
C ASP A 2 19.74 12.75 7.59
N ASN A 3 20.14 13.47 8.64
CA ASN A 3 20.72 12.87 9.82
C ASN A 3 19.64 12.36 10.79
N TYR A 4 18.49 11.91 10.27
CA TYR A 4 17.42 11.37 11.08
C TYR A 4 17.80 9.99 11.65
N THR A 5 17.52 9.80 12.91
CA THR A 5 17.73 8.50 13.58
C THR A 5 16.54 8.22 14.48
N ASP A 6 15.78 7.18 14.16
CA ASP A 6 14.58 6.75 14.91
C ASP A 6 14.83 6.63 16.41
N PHE A 7 15.97 6.05 16.80
CA PHE A 7 16.33 5.82 18.20
C PHE A 7 16.48 7.10 19.01
N ASN A 8 16.61 8.26 18.38
CA ASN A 8 16.61 9.54 19.07
C ASN A 8 15.22 9.92 19.59
N ARG A 9 14.17 9.50 18.89
CA ARG A 9 12.77 9.73 19.29
C ARG A 9 12.20 8.56 20.08
N GLN A 10 12.42 7.35 19.60
CA GLN A 10 11.88 6.11 20.18
C GLN A 10 13.03 5.18 20.56
N LYS A 11 13.56 5.36 21.77
CA LYS A 11 14.81 4.71 22.22
C LYS A 11 14.77 3.20 22.33
N LEU A 12 13.58 2.59 22.40
CA LEU A 12 13.38 1.15 22.67
C LEU A 12 12.78 0.40 21.47
N ILE A 13 12.77 0.98 20.28
CA ILE A 13 12.33 0.25 19.09
C ILE A 13 13.37 -0.82 18.71
N PRO A 14 12.92 -1.98 18.20
CA PRO A 14 13.82 -3.08 17.86
C PRO A 14 14.60 -2.85 16.55
N TYR A 15 14.08 -2.00 15.65
CA TYR A 15 14.69 -1.65 14.37
C TYR A 15 14.26 -0.24 13.95
N GLN A 16 14.92 0.30 12.93
CA GLN A 16 14.54 1.59 12.34
C GLN A 16 13.24 1.46 11.54
N THR A 17 12.27 2.29 11.81
CA THR A 17 11.01 2.36 11.06
C THR A 17 11.09 3.31 9.87
N SER A 18 12.07 4.22 9.86
CA SER A 18 12.37 5.11 8.75
C SER A 18 13.11 4.45 7.59
N ASP A 19 13.52 3.18 7.70
CA ASP A 19 14.33 2.47 6.70
C ASP A 19 13.49 1.43 5.92
N ARG A 20 12.20 1.70 5.70
CA ARG A 20 11.28 0.77 5.02
C ARG A 20 11.16 1.00 3.51
N GLY A 21 11.60 2.12 3.04
CA GLY A 21 11.59 2.46 1.61
C GLY A 21 12.90 2.08 0.89
N PRO A 22 13.02 2.42 -0.38
CA PRO A 22 11.99 3.02 -1.21
C PRO A 22 10.97 2.01 -1.74
N ALA A 23 9.76 2.50 -2.05
CA ALA A 23 8.76 1.72 -2.78
C ALA A 23 9.27 1.34 -4.18
N ILE A 24 8.89 0.17 -4.66
CA ILE A 24 9.13 -0.26 -6.05
C ILE A 24 7.83 -0.87 -6.57
N ALA A 25 7.39 -0.39 -7.76
CA ALA A 25 6.30 -1.01 -8.48
C ALA A 25 6.67 -1.15 -9.97
N VAL A 26 6.15 -2.21 -10.59
CA VAL A 26 6.41 -2.53 -11.99
C VAL A 26 5.06 -2.63 -12.72
N GLY A 27 4.96 -2.01 -13.89
CA GLY A 27 3.80 -2.03 -14.76
C GLY A 27 3.97 -1.08 -15.93
N ASP A 28 3.16 -1.22 -16.97
CA ASP A 28 3.21 -0.38 -18.15
C ASP A 28 2.63 1.03 -17.85
N LEU A 29 3.49 2.01 -17.70
CA LEU A 29 3.12 3.40 -17.35
C LEU A 29 2.99 4.33 -18.56
N ASN A 30 3.11 3.81 -19.78
CA ASN A 30 3.03 4.62 -21.00
C ASN A 30 2.18 3.97 -22.10
N ASN A 31 1.58 2.80 -21.82
CA ASN A 31 0.77 1.99 -22.74
C ASN A 31 1.53 1.53 -24.01
N ASP A 32 2.81 1.21 -23.88
CA ASP A 32 3.61 0.67 -24.97
C ASP A 32 3.76 -0.86 -24.95
N GLY A 33 3.14 -1.52 -23.94
CA GLY A 33 3.16 -2.96 -23.73
C GLY A 33 4.42 -3.49 -23.06
N LYS A 34 5.26 -2.61 -22.49
CA LYS A 34 6.46 -2.98 -21.75
C LYS A 34 6.33 -2.59 -20.27
N GLU A 35 7.04 -3.34 -19.43
CA GLU A 35 7.05 -3.11 -17.99
C GLU A 35 7.97 -1.93 -17.63
N ASP A 36 7.41 -0.86 -17.12
CA ASP A 36 8.11 0.29 -16.57
C ASP A 36 8.30 0.14 -15.06
N ILE A 37 9.10 1.00 -14.45
CA ILE A 37 9.41 0.94 -13.03
C ILE A 37 9.12 2.29 -12.37
N TYR A 38 8.34 2.24 -11.31
CA TYR A 38 8.21 3.33 -10.35
C TYR A 38 9.15 3.07 -9.17
N PHE A 39 10.02 4.02 -8.84
CA PHE A 39 10.81 4.05 -7.61
C PHE A 39 10.31 5.17 -6.72
N GLY A 40 9.86 4.80 -5.53
CA GLY A 40 9.42 5.74 -4.52
C GLY A 40 10.52 6.66 -4.03
N GLY A 41 10.12 7.86 -3.67
CA GLY A 41 11.00 8.85 -3.08
C GLY A 41 11.20 8.66 -1.58
N SER A 42 12.10 9.44 -1.06
CA SER A 42 12.25 9.66 0.38
C SER A 42 12.23 11.17 0.64
N LYS A 43 12.16 11.55 1.88
CA LYS A 43 12.13 12.96 2.27
C LYS A 43 13.20 13.80 1.53
N PHE A 44 12.74 14.79 0.77
CA PHE A 44 13.53 15.65 -0.12
C PHE A 44 14.19 14.96 -1.33
N ASN A 45 13.87 13.71 -1.59
CA ASN A 45 14.31 13.00 -2.79
C ASN A 45 13.07 12.56 -3.56
N PRO A 46 12.80 13.13 -4.74
CA PRO A 46 11.58 12.83 -5.49
C PRO A 46 11.56 11.40 -5.99
N SER A 47 10.35 10.86 -6.11
CA SER A 47 10.10 9.59 -6.77
C SER A 47 10.48 9.66 -8.25
N LYS A 48 10.87 8.53 -8.81
CA LYS A 48 11.37 8.41 -10.18
C LYS A 48 10.62 7.35 -10.96
N VAL A 49 10.39 7.63 -12.22
CA VAL A 49 9.84 6.67 -13.18
C VAL A 49 10.89 6.34 -14.22
N PHE A 50 11.03 5.05 -14.50
CA PHE A 50 11.92 4.55 -15.55
C PHE A 50 11.09 3.79 -16.59
N LEU A 51 11.09 4.30 -17.81
CA LEU A 51 10.41 3.67 -18.94
C LEU A 51 11.34 2.68 -19.63
N GLN A 52 10.83 1.49 -19.90
CA GLN A 52 11.54 0.49 -20.69
C GLN A 52 11.53 0.87 -22.17
N THR A 53 12.72 1.07 -22.73
CA THR A 53 12.92 1.30 -24.16
C THR A 53 13.83 0.22 -24.74
N ASP A 54 13.31 -0.63 -25.61
CA ASP A 54 14.01 -1.78 -26.15
C ASP A 54 14.63 -2.68 -25.07
N SER A 55 15.91 -2.52 -24.75
CA SER A 55 16.63 -3.35 -23.77
C SER A 55 17.14 -2.58 -22.58
N ILE A 56 16.76 -1.32 -22.40
CA ILE A 56 17.23 -0.46 -21.32
C ILE A 56 16.11 0.36 -20.72
N TYR A 57 16.25 0.70 -19.44
CA TYR A 57 15.38 1.63 -18.73
C TYR A 57 15.93 3.06 -18.83
N ARG A 58 15.06 4.03 -19.10
CA ARG A 58 15.40 5.45 -19.14
C ARG A 58 14.54 6.23 -18.15
N GLU A 59 15.17 7.05 -17.33
CA GLU A 59 14.46 7.94 -16.42
C GLU A 59 13.56 8.89 -17.23
N LYS A 60 12.28 8.95 -16.83
CA LYS A 60 11.29 9.87 -17.34
C LYS A 60 10.87 10.81 -16.21
N ASN A 61 11.16 12.08 -16.37
CA ASN A 61 10.65 13.07 -15.43
C ASN A 61 9.14 13.25 -15.61
N ILE A 62 8.38 12.91 -14.57
CA ILE A 62 6.95 13.17 -14.44
C ILE A 62 6.78 14.21 -13.33
N GLN A 63 6.59 15.46 -13.73
CA GLN A 63 6.65 16.59 -12.80
C GLN A 63 5.64 16.48 -11.66
N THR A 64 4.44 15.95 -11.91
CA THR A 64 3.40 15.75 -10.88
C THR A 64 3.89 14.83 -9.77
N ILE A 65 4.52 13.72 -10.13
CA ILE A 65 5.11 12.75 -9.19
C ILE A 65 6.34 13.36 -8.49
N ALA A 66 7.22 14.01 -9.24
CA ALA A 66 8.44 14.60 -8.70
C ALA A 66 8.19 15.77 -7.73
N ASN A 67 7.03 16.41 -7.80
CA ASN A 67 6.66 17.49 -6.87
C ASN A 67 6.34 16.99 -5.45
N ASP A 68 6.00 15.72 -5.27
CA ASP A 68 5.69 15.12 -3.97
C ASP A 68 6.96 14.62 -3.23
N SER A 69 8.02 15.38 -3.29
CA SER A 69 9.34 15.01 -2.74
C SER A 69 9.45 15.10 -1.21
N ILE A 70 8.39 15.42 -0.51
CA ILE A 70 8.41 15.48 0.96
C ILE A 70 7.97 14.16 1.62
N THR A 71 7.24 13.34 0.88
CA THR A 71 6.75 12.04 1.35
C THR A 71 7.86 11.00 1.41
N GLU A 72 7.67 9.99 2.21
CA GLU A 72 8.48 8.78 2.20
C GLU A 72 7.62 7.65 1.65
N ASP A 73 7.93 7.24 0.42
CA ASP A 73 7.15 6.24 -0.30
C ASP A 73 7.66 4.84 0.08
N VAL A 74 6.85 4.06 0.76
CA VAL A 74 7.26 2.76 1.31
C VAL A 74 6.69 1.58 0.55
N VAL A 75 5.57 1.78 -0.13
CA VAL A 75 4.94 0.77 -0.98
C VAL A 75 4.22 1.45 -2.14
N ALA A 76 4.17 0.81 -3.29
CA ALA A 76 3.42 1.32 -4.46
C ALA A 76 2.77 0.18 -5.22
N LEU A 77 1.69 0.49 -5.92
CA LEU A 77 0.99 -0.39 -6.83
C LEU A 77 0.73 0.34 -8.16
N ILE A 78 0.89 -0.37 -9.27
CA ILE A 78 0.53 0.09 -10.61
C ILE A 78 -0.60 -0.80 -11.10
N ALA A 79 -1.75 -0.19 -11.42
CA ALA A 79 -2.92 -0.87 -11.96
C ALA A 79 -3.88 0.14 -12.62
N ASP A 80 -4.74 -0.32 -13.53
CA ASP A 80 -5.86 0.48 -14.03
C ASP A 80 -6.95 0.55 -12.96
N LEU A 81 -6.96 1.65 -12.21
CA LEU A 81 -7.86 1.86 -11.08
C LEU A 81 -9.11 2.67 -11.43
N ASN A 82 -9.20 3.20 -12.65
CA ASN A 82 -10.33 4.00 -13.12
C ASN A 82 -11.01 3.43 -14.37
N ASN A 83 -10.62 2.21 -14.78
CA ASN A 83 -11.14 1.48 -15.94
C ASN A 83 -10.99 2.23 -17.28
N ASP A 84 -9.94 3.08 -17.43
CA ASP A 84 -9.66 3.81 -18.66
C ASP A 84 -8.63 3.11 -19.58
N GLN A 85 -8.21 1.90 -19.22
CA GLN A 85 -7.23 1.06 -19.90
C GLN A 85 -5.79 1.64 -19.83
N LYS A 86 -5.51 2.48 -18.85
CA LYS A 86 -4.18 2.94 -18.52
C LYS A 86 -3.88 2.66 -17.06
N ASN A 87 -2.63 2.35 -16.80
CA ASN A 87 -2.23 2.08 -15.43
C ASN A 87 -2.00 3.39 -14.66
N ASP A 88 -2.64 3.46 -13.53
CA ASP A 88 -2.47 4.48 -12.51
C ASP A 88 -1.40 4.06 -11.50
N VAL A 89 -1.02 4.97 -10.60
CA VAL A 89 -0.07 4.69 -9.52
C VAL A 89 -0.71 5.07 -8.18
N ILE A 90 -0.80 4.13 -7.25
CA ILE A 90 -1.14 4.41 -5.87
C ILE A 90 0.06 4.11 -4.97
N VAL A 91 0.35 5.01 -4.04
CA VAL A 91 1.55 4.99 -3.21
C VAL A 91 1.14 5.09 -1.74
N GLY A 92 1.57 4.11 -0.96
CA GLY A 92 1.48 4.15 0.49
C GLY A 92 2.70 4.82 1.08
N THR A 93 2.44 5.77 1.95
CA THR A 93 3.47 6.57 2.61
C THR A 93 3.77 6.05 4.01
N GLY A 94 4.94 6.38 4.51
CA GLY A 94 5.39 5.94 5.83
C GLY A 94 6.51 6.79 6.40
N GLY A 95 7.40 6.10 7.10
CA GLY A 95 8.55 6.71 7.72
C GLY A 95 8.30 7.12 9.18
N ALA A 96 9.36 7.60 9.83
CA ALA A 96 9.32 7.97 11.25
C ALA A 96 9.48 9.49 11.48
N ASP A 97 9.76 10.23 10.42
CA ASP A 97 10.01 11.67 10.49
C ASP A 97 8.73 12.47 10.76
N PHE A 98 7.62 11.97 10.24
CA PHE A 98 6.31 12.60 10.36
C PHE A 98 5.46 11.87 11.40
N TYR A 99 4.55 12.59 12.05
CA TYR A 99 3.71 12.03 13.13
C TYR A 99 2.37 12.75 13.22
N ASN A 100 1.43 12.18 13.96
CA ASN A 100 0.06 12.68 14.08
C ASN A 100 -0.62 12.77 12.70
N LYS A 101 -1.31 13.88 12.44
CA LYS A 101 -2.01 14.15 11.18
C LYS A 101 -1.21 15.07 10.25
N MET A 102 0.07 14.77 10.07
CA MET A 102 0.90 15.54 9.13
C MET A 102 0.67 15.05 7.69
N THR A 103 0.52 16.00 6.77
CA THR A 103 0.20 15.68 5.36
C THR A 103 1.17 14.73 4.65
N PRO A 104 2.48 14.67 4.96
CA PRO A 104 3.37 13.70 4.34
C PRO A 104 3.08 12.22 4.70
N LEU A 105 2.17 11.95 5.64
CA LEU A 105 1.67 10.61 5.95
C LEU A 105 0.43 10.23 5.14
N LEU A 106 -0.07 11.08 4.27
CA LEU A 106 -1.20 10.76 3.40
C LEU A 106 -0.72 9.96 2.21
N ASP A 107 -1.37 8.84 1.96
CA ASP A 107 -1.18 8.08 0.73
C ASP A 107 -1.54 8.92 -0.49
N THR A 108 -0.93 8.61 -1.61
CA THR A 108 -1.11 9.38 -2.84
C THR A 108 -1.60 8.51 -3.99
N TYR A 109 -2.43 9.10 -4.85
CA TYR A 109 -2.96 8.45 -6.03
C TYR A 109 -2.76 9.34 -7.24
N TYR A 110 -2.21 8.77 -8.30
CA TYR A 110 -1.93 9.45 -9.57
C TYR A 110 -2.64 8.71 -10.70
N THR A 111 -3.58 9.38 -11.36
CA THR A 111 -4.22 8.86 -12.56
C THR A 111 -3.41 9.20 -13.80
N GLN A 112 -3.25 8.23 -14.69
CA GLN A 112 -2.65 8.45 -16.00
C GLN A 112 -3.66 9.04 -16.96
N SER A 113 -3.28 10.10 -17.67
CA SER A 113 -4.07 10.71 -18.73
C SER A 113 -3.26 10.82 -20.04
N SER A 114 -3.89 11.28 -21.12
CA SER A 114 -3.19 11.53 -22.39
C SER A 114 -2.13 12.64 -22.32
N VAL A 115 -2.16 13.45 -21.27
CA VAL A 115 -1.22 14.58 -21.05
C VAL A 115 -0.20 14.31 -19.95
N GLY A 116 -0.29 13.16 -19.28
CA GLY A 116 0.60 12.75 -18.18
C GLY A 116 -0.17 12.29 -16.96
N PHE A 117 0.45 12.38 -15.79
CA PHE A 117 -0.14 11.98 -14.52
C PHE A 117 -0.76 13.17 -13.77
N GLU A 118 -1.91 12.94 -13.18
CA GLU A 118 -2.63 13.89 -12.34
C GLU A 118 -2.83 13.31 -10.94
N LYS A 119 -2.49 14.08 -9.90
CA LYS A 119 -2.73 13.67 -8.52
C LYS A 119 -4.21 13.79 -8.18
N GLN A 120 -4.75 12.73 -7.62
CA GLN A 120 -6.15 12.63 -7.19
C GLN A 120 -6.24 12.65 -5.67
N GLU A 121 -7.42 12.98 -5.15
CA GLU A 121 -7.71 12.93 -3.72
C GLU A 121 -8.00 11.50 -3.26
N LEU A 122 -7.39 11.10 -2.13
CA LEU A 122 -7.73 9.90 -1.38
C LEU A 122 -8.33 10.28 -0.01
N PRO A 123 -9.15 9.40 0.58
CA PRO A 123 -9.57 9.57 1.97
C PRO A 123 -8.36 9.70 2.89
N ALA A 124 -8.40 10.67 3.80
CA ALA A 124 -7.27 10.99 4.67
C ALA A 124 -7.05 9.92 5.75
N TYR A 125 -5.95 9.18 5.63
CA TYR A 125 -5.43 8.26 6.64
C TYR A 125 -3.98 8.62 6.95
N PHE A 126 -3.54 8.50 8.22
CA PHE A 126 -2.27 9.05 8.68
C PHE A 126 -1.44 7.99 9.42
N GLU A 127 -1.42 6.79 8.89
CA GLU A 127 -0.64 5.68 9.45
C GLU A 127 0.45 5.24 8.45
N ASN A 128 1.42 4.47 8.91
CA ASN A 128 2.50 4.02 8.05
C ASN A 128 2.08 2.79 7.26
N ALA A 129 1.88 2.94 5.97
CA ALA A 129 1.63 1.85 5.06
C ALA A 129 2.80 0.86 5.02
N ALA A 130 2.52 -0.40 4.74
CA ALA A 130 3.51 -1.45 4.52
C ALA A 130 3.16 -2.30 3.31
N VAL A 131 1.88 -2.44 2.98
CA VAL A 131 1.41 -3.23 1.85
C VAL A 131 0.19 -2.59 1.21
N ILE A 132 0.16 -2.62 -0.12
CA ILE A 132 -0.99 -2.25 -0.94
C ILE A 132 -1.28 -3.42 -1.89
N LYS A 133 -2.53 -3.89 -1.91
CA LYS A 133 -3.00 -4.95 -2.81
C LYS A 133 -4.36 -4.60 -3.39
N ALA A 134 -4.52 -4.74 -4.70
CA ALA A 134 -5.79 -4.50 -5.37
C ALA A 134 -6.50 -5.81 -5.73
N ALA A 135 -7.82 -5.80 -5.63
CA ALA A 135 -8.71 -6.84 -6.14
C ALA A 135 -10.14 -6.28 -6.25
N ASP A 136 -10.93 -6.84 -7.16
CA ASP A 136 -12.38 -6.62 -7.22
C ASP A 136 -13.04 -7.54 -6.17
N TYR A 137 -13.17 -7.04 -4.91
CA TYR A 137 -13.64 -7.89 -3.81
C TYR A 137 -15.16 -8.06 -3.79
N ASP A 138 -15.93 -7.15 -4.38
CA ASP A 138 -17.39 -7.22 -4.41
C ASP A 138 -17.98 -7.59 -5.78
N ASN A 139 -17.11 -7.88 -6.77
CA ASN A 139 -17.44 -8.28 -8.13
C ASN A 139 -18.25 -7.22 -8.88
N ASP A 140 -17.96 -5.94 -8.65
CA ASP A 140 -18.59 -4.83 -9.34
C ASP A 140 -17.83 -4.37 -10.61
N GLY A 141 -16.62 -4.91 -10.84
CA GLY A 141 -15.77 -4.66 -11.99
C GLY A 141 -14.72 -3.57 -11.76
N ASP A 142 -14.70 -2.93 -10.59
CA ASP A 142 -13.69 -1.96 -10.20
C ASP A 142 -12.63 -2.62 -9.30
N LEU A 143 -11.36 -2.25 -9.44
CA LEU A 143 -10.33 -2.73 -8.52
C LEU A 143 -10.33 -1.91 -7.23
N ASP A 144 -10.67 -2.56 -6.14
CA ASP A 144 -10.55 -2.02 -4.79
C ASP A 144 -9.14 -2.19 -4.23
N VAL A 145 -8.77 -1.39 -3.23
CA VAL A 145 -7.40 -1.39 -2.72
C VAL A 145 -7.38 -1.62 -1.22
N PHE A 146 -6.75 -2.72 -0.78
CA PHE A 146 -6.39 -2.90 0.63
C PHE A 146 -5.08 -2.18 0.94
N VAL A 147 -5.07 -1.39 2.00
CA VAL A 147 -3.89 -0.75 2.57
C VAL A 147 -3.65 -1.32 3.96
N GLY A 148 -2.58 -2.10 4.07
CA GLY A 148 -2.11 -2.67 5.33
C GLY A 148 -1.07 -1.78 5.97
N ASN A 149 -1.34 -1.35 7.21
CA ASN A 149 -0.46 -0.48 7.97
C ASN A 149 0.33 -1.28 9.01
N ASN A 150 1.61 -0.90 9.22
CA ASN A 150 2.50 -1.61 10.13
C ASN A 150 2.72 -0.89 11.45
N THR A 151 2.89 0.41 11.43
CA THR A 151 3.22 1.17 12.65
C THR A 151 2.43 2.46 12.74
N VAL A 152 2.12 2.84 13.96
CA VAL A 152 1.66 4.20 14.27
C VAL A 152 2.89 5.06 14.46
N SER A 153 3.03 6.13 13.67
CA SER A 153 4.18 7.03 13.77
C SER A 153 4.39 7.55 15.19
N ASN A 154 5.62 7.48 15.67
CA ASN A 154 6.03 7.91 17.01
C ASN A 154 5.37 7.12 18.17
N ASN A 155 4.74 5.97 17.89
CA ASN A 155 4.14 5.09 18.87
C ASN A 155 4.30 3.61 18.49
N PHE A 156 5.55 3.15 18.39
CA PHE A 156 5.87 1.78 18.02
C PHE A 156 5.20 0.79 18.98
N GLY A 157 4.61 -0.27 18.43
CA GLY A 157 3.88 -1.29 19.18
C GLY A 157 2.40 -0.96 19.42
N ALA A 158 1.94 0.25 19.14
CA ALA A 158 0.52 0.50 18.96
C ALA A 158 0.03 -0.19 17.70
N MET A 159 -1.16 -0.78 17.76
CA MET A 159 -1.76 -1.41 16.58
C MET A 159 -2.30 -0.33 15.65
N PRO A 160 -1.78 -0.24 14.40
CA PRO A 160 -2.34 0.64 13.40
C PRO A 160 -3.68 0.11 12.88
N ASN A 161 -4.45 0.98 12.25
CA ASN A 161 -5.64 0.58 11.53
C ASN A 161 -5.29 0.35 10.06
N SER A 162 -5.63 -0.83 9.54
CA SER A 162 -5.62 -1.10 8.12
C SER A 162 -7.02 -0.88 7.55
N TYR A 163 -7.15 -0.69 6.24
CA TYR A 163 -8.43 -0.35 5.62
C TYR A 163 -8.51 -0.79 4.17
N ILE A 164 -9.72 -0.85 3.65
CA ILE A 164 -9.99 -1.00 2.22
C ILE A 164 -10.49 0.34 1.69
N LEU A 165 -9.88 0.78 0.61
CA LEU A 165 -10.38 1.82 -0.25
C LEU A 165 -11.33 1.17 -1.25
N LYS A 166 -12.64 1.33 -1.04
CA LYS A 166 -13.63 0.96 -2.03
C LYS A 166 -13.56 1.93 -3.20
N ASN A 167 -13.48 1.36 -4.38
CA ASN A 167 -13.38 2.10 -5.63
C ASN A 167 -14.75 2.21 -6.34
N GLU A 168 -15.02 3.33 -6.91
CA GLU A 168 -16.14 3.55 -7.83
C GLU A 168 -15.62 4.35 -9.04
N ASN A 169 -15.08 3.65 -10.05
CA ASN A 169 -14.48 4.26 -11.26
C ASN A 169 -13.41 5.32 -10.94
N GLY A 170 -12.41 4.96 -10.13
CA GLY A 170 -11.30 5.82 -9.74
C GLY A 170 -11.61 6.80 -8.60
N LYS A 171 -12.80 6.72 -8.00
CA LYS A 171 -13.18 7.49 -6.81
C LYS A 171 -13.19 6.59 -5.59
N PHE A 172 -12.28 6.85 -4.69
CA PHE A 172 -12.10 6.04 -3.50
C PHE A 172 -12.86 6.56 -2.28
N SER A 173 -13.44 5.63 -1.54
CA SER A 173 -13.99 5.84 -0.20
C SER A 173 -13.50 4.76 0.75
N ILE A 174 -13.44 5.03 2.05
CA ILE A 174 -13.06 3.99 3.02
C ILE A 174 -14.25 3.06 3.21
N LEU A 175 -14.02 1.75 3.06
CA LEU A 175 -15.00 0.74 3.42
C LEU A 175 -15.21 0.78 4.94
N GLU A 176 -16.40 1.13 5.39
CA GLU A 176 -16.76 1.17 6.80
C GLU A 176 -16.90 -0.25 7.39
N ASN A 177 -15.78 -0.95 7.52
CA ASN A 177 -15.71 -2.25 8.15
C ASN A 177 -14.73 -2.22 9.32
N GLN A 178 -15.24 -2.38 10.54
CA GLN A 178 -14.41 -2.37 11.75
C GLN A 178 -13.49 -3.59 11.88
N SER A 179 -13.67 -4.62 11.08
CA SER A 179 -12.86 -5.86 11.12
C SER A 179 -11.37 -5.61 10.88
N PHE A 180 -11.01 -4.52 10.20
CA PHE A 180 -9.62 -4.15 9.90
C PHE A 180 -9.01 -3.16 10.91
N GLN A 181 -9.77 -2.72 11.90
CA GLN A 181 -9.26 -1.86 12.97
C GLN A 181 -8.50 -2.71 13.99
N ASN A 182 -7.34 -2.22 14.41
CA ASN A 182 -6.48 -2.92 15.38
C ASN A 182 -6.13 -4.36 14.95
N THR A 183 -5.97 -4.60 13.67
CA THR A 183 -5.72 -5.94 13.11
C THR A 183 -4.33 -6.46 13.47
N GLY A 184 -3.37 -5.58 13.67
CA GLY A 184 -1.97 -5.89 13.97
C GLY A 184 -1.02 -5.03 13.14
N MET A 185 0.28 -5.30 13.30
CA MET A 185 1.34 -4.64 12.55
C MET A 185 1.53 -5.38 11.21
N ILE A 186 0.73 -5.02 10.20
CA ILE A 186 0.70 -5.74 8.92
C ILE A 186 1.99 -5.51 8.15
N THR A 187 2.52 -6.58 7.55
CA THR A 187 3.71 -6.55 6.68
C THR A 187 3.40 -6.96 5.25
N ASP A 188 2.46 -7.91 5.07
CA ASP A 188 2.00 -8.32 3.75
C ASP A 188 0.56 -8.84 3.79
N ALA A 189 -0.06 -8.88 2.62
CA ALA A 189 -1.43 -9.29 2.42
C ALA A 189 -1.59 -10.01 1.07
N ILE A 190 -2.58 -10.87 0.96
CA ILE A 190 -2.96 -11.48 -0.31
C ILE A 190 -4.48 -11.59 -0.41
N TRP A 191 -4.99 -11.33 -1.60
CA TRP A 191 -6.35 -11.65 -1.99
C TRP A 191 -6.40 -13.05 -2.59
N GLU A 192 -7.24 -13.93 -2.05
CA GLU A 192 -7.35 -15.32 -2.48
C GLU A 192 -8.74 -15.86 -2.14
N ASP A 193 -9.41 -16.50 -3.08
CA ASP A 193 -10.67 -17.21 -2.80
C ASP A 193 -10.36 -18.58 -2.19
N TYR A 194 -9.93 -18.59 -0.90
CA TYR A 194 -9.48 -19.81 -0.23
C TYR A 194 -10.63 -20.80 0.07
N ASN A 195 -11.86 -20.31 0.02
CA ASN A 195 -13.05 -21.13 0.31
C ASN A 195 -13.82 -21.55 -0.97
N THR A 196 -13.40 -21.09 -2.13
CA THR A 196 -13.97 -21.39 -3.46
C THR A 196 -15.44 -20.99 -3.61
N ASP A 197 -15.84 -19.87 -2.99
CA ASP A 197 -17.21 -19.36 -3.08
C ASP A 197 -17.40 -18.29 -4.18
N GLY A 198 -16.34 -17.92 -4.89
CA GLY A 198 -16.32 -16.98 -6.00
C GLY A 198 -16.10 -15.52 -5.60
N PHE A 199 -15.83 -15.28 -4.33
CA PHE A 199 -15.39 -13.97 -3.82
C PHE A 199 -13.98 -14.09 -3.27
N VAL A 200 -13.11 -13.16 -3.63
CA VAL A 200 -11.76 -13.15 -3.05
C VAL A 200 -11.83 -12.77 -1.57
N ASP A 201 -11.19 -13.57 -0.75
CA ASP A 201 -10.99 -13.35 0.68
C ASP A 201 -9.68 -12.59 0.91
N LEU A 202 -9.45 -12.10 2.13
CA LEU A 202 -8.23 -11.38 2.48
C LEU A 202 -7.45 -12.13 3.55
N ILE A 203 -6.19 -12.43 3.27
CA ILE A 203 -5.29 -13.06 4.24
C ILE A 203 -4.18 -12.05 4.58
N LEU A 204 -3.96 -11.83 5.88
CA LEU A 204 -2.99 -10.87 6.40
C LEU A 204 -1.93 -11.56 7.23
N VAL A 205 -0.70 -11.13 7.05
CA VAL A 205 0.44 -11.49 7.89
C VAL A 205 1.12 -10.23 8.41
N GLY A 206 1.83 -10.37 9.54
CA GLY A 206 2.49 -9.22 10.14
C GLY A 206 3.37 -9.57 11.32
N GLU A 207 3.84 -8.56 12.01
CA GLU A 207 4.75 -8.69 13.13
C GLU A 207 3.97 -8.88 14.44
N TRP A 208 4.46 -9.77 15.29
CA TRP A 208 3.92 -10.07 16.63
C TRP A 208 2.46 -10.54 16.60
N MET A 209 2.03 -11.15 15.50
CA MET A 209 0.66 -11.63 15.32
C MET A 209 0.60 -13.03 14.69
N THR A 210 -0.57 -13.67 14.81
CA THR A 210 -0.92 -14.83 14.00
C THR A 210 -1.39 -14.36 12.62
N PRO A 211 -1.18 -15.14 11.54
CA PRO A 211 -1.85 -14.90 10.27
C PRO A 211 -3.38 -14.80 10.47
N LYS A 212 -4.01 -13.87 9.80
CA LYS A 212 -5.44 -13.62 9.89
C LYS A 212 -6.13 -13.87 8.57
N PHE A 213 -7.29 -14.48 8.64
CA PHE A 213 -8.11 -14.83 7.49
C PHE A 213 -9.44 -14.09 7.60
N PHE A 214 -9.75 -13.29 6.62
CA PHE A 214 -11.00 -12.54 6.54
C PHE A 214 -11.81 -13.08 5.39
N LYS A 215 -12.82 -13.92 5.74
CA LYS A 215 -13.78 -14.39 4.76
C LYS A 215 -14.61 -13.23 4.23
N ASN A 216 -14.67 -13.14 2.91
CA ASN A 216 -15.51 -12.21 2.20
C ASN A 216 -16.86 -12.86 1.87
N THR A 217 -17.94 -12.22 2.22
CA THR A 217 -19.28 -12.62 1.81
C THR A 217 -19.94 -11.44 1.13
N ARG A 218 -19.73 -11.31 -0.18
CA ARG A 218 -20.28 -10.23 -1.01
C ARG A 218 -19.99 -8.84 -0.44
N GLY A 219 -18.70 -8.57 -0.20
CA GLY A 219 -18.24 -7.29 0.34
C GLY A 219 -18.27 -7.17 1.87
N ASN A 220 -18.74 -8.19 2.59
CA ASN A 220 -18.74 -8.20 4.05
C ASN A 220 -17.65 -9.15 4.56
N PHE A 221 -16.66 -8.60 5.25
CA PHE A 221 -15.52 -9.33 5.78
C PHE A 221 -15.74 -9.76 7.22
N THR A 222 -15.45 -11.03 7.51
CA THR A 222 -15.52 -11.62 8.85
C THR A 222 -14.23 -12.39 9.14
N GLU A 223 -13.57 -12.09 10.26
CA GLU A 223 -12.36 -12.83 10.65
C GLU A 223 -12.71 -14.28 11.02
N GLU A 224 -12.04 -15.23 10.36
CA GLU A 224 -12.10 -16.66 10.66
C GLU A 224 -10.83 -17.13 11.36
N LYS A 225 -10.97 -17.92 12.38
CA LYS A 225 -9.84 -18.48 13.17
C LYS A 225 -9.43 -19.82 12.58
N LEU A 226 -8.72 -19.81 11.46
CA LEU A 226 -8.27 -21.02 10.76
C LEU A 226 -6.92 -21.54 11.26
N ILE A 227 -6.18 -20.74 12.05
CA ILE A 227 -4.86 -21.09 12.58
C ILE A 227 -4.89 -21.02 14.11
N ASP A 228 -4.09 -21.88 14.75
CA ASP A 228 -3.92 -21.87 16.20
C ASP A 228 -3.42 -20.49 16.68
N ALA A 229 -4.11 -19.92 17.66
CA ALA A 229 -3.79 -18.62 18.23
C ALA A 229 -2.39 -18.55 18.87
N THR A 230 -1.74 -19.68 19.11
CA THR A 230 -0.35 -19.75 19.61
C THR A 230 0.69 -19.56 18.53
N LEU A 231 0.32 -19.65 17.25
CA LEU A 231 1.22 -19.46 16.12
C LEU A 231 1.47 -17.95 15.87
N THR A 232 2.14 -17.31 16.82
CA THR A 232 2.57 -15.91 16.67
C THR A 232 3.98 -15.85 16.09
N GLY A 233 4.27 -14.82 15.26
CA GLY A 233 5.56 -14.69 14.60
C GLY A 233 5.86 -13.29 14.09
N LEU A 234 7.02 -13.18 13.44
CA LEU A 234 7.45 -12.01 12.66
C LEU A 234 7.34 -12.40 11.19
N TRP A 235 6.12 -12.43 10.70
CA TRP A 235 5.83 -12.78 9.31
C TRP A 235 6.15 -11.59 8.42
N GLN A 236 6.86 -11.81 7.32
CA GLN A 236 7.28 -10.73 6.43
C GLN A 236 6.59 -10.77 5.07
N GLN A 237 6.26 -11.97 4.59
CA GLN A 237 5.63 -12.14 3.28
C GLN A 237 4.68 -13.34 3.28
N ILE A 238 3.69 -13.28 2.39
CA ILE A 238 2.75 -14.36 2.09
C ILE A 238 2.62 -14.53 0.58
N ALA A 239 2.47 -15.78 0.14
CA ALA A 239 2.15 -16.11 -1.24
C ALA A 239 1.21 -17.32 -1.26
N ALA A 240 0.28 -17.33 -2.22
CA ALA A 240 -0.54 -18.49 -2.55
C ALA A 240 -0.08 -19.06 -3.89
N PHE A 241 -0.21 -20.37 -4.04
CA PHE A 241 0.11 -21.11 -5.28
C PHE A 241 -0.96 -22.16 -5.50
N ASP A 242 -1.39 -22.33 -6.75
CA ASP A 242 -2.23 -23.44 -7.21
C ASP A 242 -1.41 -24.72 -7.44
#